data_e8e5c9a360d3f757e013cbbc1191d1c1
#
_entry.id   e8e5c9a360d3f757e013cbbc1191d1c1
#
_cell.length_a   1.000
_cell.length_b   1.000
_cell.length_c   1.000
_cell.angle_alpha   90.00
_cell.angle_beta   90.00
_cell.angle_gamma   90.00
#
_symmetry.space_group_name_H-M   'P 1'
#
loop_
_entity.id
_entity.type
_entity.pdbx_description
1 polymer ?
#
loop_
_entity_poly.entity_id
_entity_poly.type
_entity_poly.pdbx_seq_one_letter_code
_entity_poly.pdbx_strand_id
1 'polypeptide(L)'
;MKILTVLTYYRPHTSGLTIYVERMAKALVERGHDVTVLTSQFDPELPRRETKEGVKIVRAPVLFRVSKGVIMPTLGYLAWKLVLDHDVIHLHLPQFDAAGVELRGRLLQKPTVLTYHCDLQLPKGWFNRFVNQVVHIMNYLAGTLAHRIVAYTEDFASHSPFLQRFEDKVEVILPP
;
A
#
# COMPACT_ATOMS: atom_id res chain seq x y z
N MET A 1 -17.58 -7.95 3.15
CA MET A 1 -16.81 -6.90 3.85
C MET A 1 -16.39 -5.83 2.86
N LYS A 2 -16.21 -4.60 3.32
CA LYS A 2 -15.59 -3.52 2.53
C LYS A 2 -14.09 -3.49 2.80
N ILE A 3 -13.29 -3.68 1.78
CA ILE A 3 -11.82 -3.77 1.88
C ILE A 3 -11.19 -2.58 1.16
N LEU A 4 -10.39 -1.78 1.89
CA LEU A 4 -9.62 -0.70 1.32
C LEU A 4 -8.19 -1.20 1.05
N THR A 5 -7.80 -1.24 -0.22
CA THR A 5 -6.45 -1.55 -0.64
C THR A 5 -5.71 -0.27 -1.00
N VAL A 6 -4.49 -0.07 -0.48
CA VAL A 6 -3.73 1.18 -0.68
C VAL A 6 -2.34 0.88 -1.24
N LEU A 7 -2.01 1.52 -2.36
CA LEU A 7 -0.70 1.43 -3.03
C LEU A 7 -0.40 2.70 -3.83
N THR A 8 0.88 2.97 -4.09
CA THR A 8 1.30 4.19 -4.80
C THR A 8 0.85 4.20 -6.26
N TYR A 9 1.06 3.11 -7.00
CA TYR A 9 0.72 3.01 -8.43
C TYR A 9 -0.22 1.83 -8.67
N TYR A 10 -1.26 2.06 -9.48
CA TYR A 10 -2.18 1.02 -9.92
C TYR A 10 -2.42 1.13 -11.44
N ARG A 11 -3.22 0.24 -12.01
CA ARG A 11 -3.51 0.24 -13.46
C ARG A 11 -3.91 1.63 -13.99
N PRO A 12 -3.41 1.98 -15.19
CA PRO A 12 -2.71 1.20 -16.22
C PRO A 12 -1.19 1.02 -15.99
N HIS A 13 -0.61 1.58 -14.93
CA HIS A 13 0.79 1.32 -14.59
C HIS A 13 1.03 -0.20 -14.38
N THR A 14 2.07 -0.76 -15.01
CA THR A 14 2.40 -2.18 -14.95
C THR A 14 3.68 -2.42 -14.17
N SER A 15 3.58 -3.19 -13.09
CA SER A 15 4.68 -3.68 -12.26
C SER A 15 4.25 -4.97 -11.56
N GLY A 16 5.18 -5.71 -10.98
CA GLY A 16 4.84 -6.92 -10.20
C GLY A 16 3.83 -6.62 -9.09
N LEU A 17 4.00 -5.50 -8.37
CA LEU A 17 3.10 -5.06 -7.31
C LEU A 17 1.69 -4.77 -7.85
N THR A 18 1.56 -4.05 -8.97
CA THR A 18 0.25 -3.72 -9.54
C THR A 18 -0.48 -4.96 -10.07
N ILE A 19 0.25 -5.92 -10.65
CA ILE A 19 -0.32 -7.20 -11.09
C ILE A 19 -0.83 -8.00 -9.89
N TYR A 20 -0.03 -8.09 -8.82
CA TYR A 20 -0.43 -8.75 -7.59
C TYR A 20 -1.73 -8.17 -7.03
N VAL A 21 -1.77 -6.84 -6.84
CA VAL A 21 -2.94 -6.16 -6.27
C VAL A 21 -4.16 -6.29 -7.15
N GLU A 22 -4.01 -6.23 -8.48
CA GLU A 22 -5.12 -6.44 -9.41
C GLU A 22 -5.72 -7.85 -9.27
N ARG A 23 -4.87 -8.89 -9.28
CA ARG A 23 -5.34 -10.28 -9.12
C ARG A 23 -6.02 -10.50 -7.78
N MET A 24 -5.40 -10.02 -6.70
CA MET A 24 -5.98 -10.10 -5.37
C MET A 24 -7.33 -9.37 -5.27
N ALA A 25 -7.41 -8.13 -5.78
CA ALA A 25 -8.64 -7.35 -5.75
C ALA A 25 -9.79 -8.03 -6.53
N LYS A 26 -9.49 -8.57 -7.72
CA LYS A 26 -10.47 -9.35 -8.51
C LYS A 26 -10.94 -10.60 -7.75
N ALA A 27 -10.01 -11.37 -7.20
CA ALA A 27 -10.35 -12.57 -6.45
C ALA A 27 -11.20 -12.28 -5.18
N LEU A 28 -11.00 -11.12 -4.55
CA LEU A 28 -11.82 -10.67 -3.43
C LEU A 28 -13.23 -10.24 -3.89
N VAL A 29 -13.35 -9.55 -5.02
CA VAL A 29 -14.66 -9.20 -5.63
C VAL A 29 -15.44 -10.46 -6.00
N GLU A 30 -14.80 -11.45 -6.62
CA GLU A 30 -15.40 -12.74 -6.97
C GLU A 30 -15.92 -13.50 -5.73
N ARG A 31 -15.29 -13.28 -4.56
CA ARG A 31 -15.75 -13.80 -3.27
C ARG A 31 -16.82 -12.95 -2.58
N GLY A 32 -17.35 -11.94 -3.26
CA GLY A 32 -18.43 -11.09 -2.78
C GLY A 32 -18.02 -9.98 -1.82
N HIS A 33 -16.73 -9.59 -1.83
CA HIS A 33 -16.25 -8.42 -1.07
C HIS A 33 -16.39 -7.13 -1.91
N ASP A 34 -16.64 -6.01 -1.22
CA ASP A 34 -16.59 -4.67 -1.83
C ASP A 34 -15.16 -4.11 -1.71
N VAL A 35 -14.45 -4.04 -2.83
CA VAL A 35 -13.04 -3.68 -2.85
C VAL A 35 -12.85 -2.28 -3.44
N THR A 36 -12.17 -1.42 -2.69
CA THR A 36 -11.75 -0.09 -3.13
C THR A 36 -10.22 -0.01 -3.13
N VAL A 37 -9.65 0.42 -4.25
CA VAL A 37 -8.22 0.71 -4.40
C VAL A 37 -7.99 2.22 -4.31
N LEU A 38 -7.24 2.66 -3.30
CA LEU A 38 -6.75 4.04 -3.19
C LEU A 38 -5.31 4.09 -3.73
N THR A 39 -5.08 4.94 -4.73
CA THR A 39 -3.80 5.03 -5.44
C THR A 39 -3.52 6.45 -5.93
N SER A 40 -2.37 6.68 -6.58
CA SER A 40 -2.05 7.97 -7.20
C SER A 40 -2.73 8.17 -8.55
N GLN A 41 -3.10 9.40 -8.85
CA GLN A 41 -3.38 9.88 -10.21
C GLN A 41 -2.04 10.23 -10.87
N PHE A 42 -1.21 9.23 -11.13
CA PHE A 42 0.14 9.43 -11.68
C PHE A 42 0.14 9.98 -13.11
N ASP A 43 -0.96 9.83 -13.82
CA ASP A 43 -1.25 10.43 -15.12
C ASP A 43 -2.50 11.30 -14.95
N PRO A 44 -2.42 12.61 -15.26
CA PRO A 44 -3.54 13.55 -15.13
C PRO A 44 -4.77 13.18 -15.97
N GLU A 45 -4.61 12.45 -17.06
CA GLU A 45 -5.71 12.00 -17.92
C GLU A 45 -6.54 10.86 -17.29
N LEU A 46 -6.00 10.18 -16.29
CA LEU A 46 -6.74 9.11 -15.60
C LEU A 46 -7.90 9.71 -14.79
N PRO A 47 -9.07 9.05 -14.81
CA PRO A 47 -10.20 9.49 -13.99
C PRO A 47 -9.87 9.37 -12.50
N ARG A 48 -10.30 10.36 -11.70
CA ARG A 48 -10.12 10.33 -10.24
C ARG A 48 -10.91 9.20 -9.58
N ARG A 49 -11.97 8.75 -10.20
CA ARG A 49 -12.79 7.62 -9.75
C ARG A 49 -13.27 6.82 -10.94
N GLU A 50 -13.16 5.53 -10.86
CA GLU A 50 -13.74 4.58 -11.81
C GLU A 50 -14.04 3.25 -11.11
N THR A 51 -14.82 2.42 -11.78
CA THR A 51 -15.01 1.03 -11.39
C THR A 51 -14.61 0.16 -12.56
N LYS A 52 -13.70 -0.78 -12.33
CA LYS A 52 -13.23 -1.72 -13.34
C LYS A 52 -13.26 -3.12 -12.78
N GLU A 53 -13.93 -4.03 -13.49
CA GLU A 53 -14.07 -5.45 -13.08
C GLU A 53 -14.56 -5.60 -11.63
N GLY A 54 -15.51 -4.76 -11.21
CA GLY A 54 -16.08 -4.75 -9.87
C GLY A 54 -15.22 -4.04 -8.80
N VAL A 55 -13.97 -3.69 -9.12
CA VAL A 55 -13.07 -2.97 -8.20
C VAL A 55 -13.29 -1.47 -8.35
N LYS A 56 -13.59 -0.79 -7.24
CA LYS A 56 -13.67 0.68 -7.17
C LYS A 56 -12.25 1.25 -7.07
N ILE A 57 -11.90 2.21 -7.92
CA ILE A 57 -10.60 2.85 -7.95
C ILE A 57 -10.75 4.32 -7.62
N VAL A 58 -10.02 4.79 -6.61
CA VAL A 58 -9.96 6.19 -6.18
C VAL A 58 -8.52 6.67 -6.32
N ARG A 59 -8.31 7.74 -7.11
CA ARG A 59 -6.98 8.30 -7.35
C ARG A 59 -6.80 9.65 -6.68
N ALA A 60 -5.76 9.75 -5.86
CA ALA A 60 -5.32 10.99 -5.25
C ALA A 60 -4.48 11.80 -6.26
N PRO A 61 -4.80 13.08 -6.51
CA PRO A 61 -4.00 13.93 -7.38
C PRO A 61 -2.55 14.01 -6.93
N VAL A 62 -1.63 13.89 -7.89
CA VAL A 62 -0.19 14.03 -7.68
C VAL A 62 0.20 15.50 -7.87
N LEU A 63 0.84 16.10 -6.87
CA LEU A 63 1.38 17.46 -6.97
C LEU A 63 2.73 17.46 -7.70
N PHE A 64 3.65 16.58 -7.31
CA PHE A 64 4.95 16.39 -7.97
C PHE A 64 5.52 15.00 -7.67
N ARG A 65 6.54 14.62 -8.43
CA ARG A 65 7.25 13.34 -8.27
C ARG A 65 8.58 13.54 -7.55
N VAL A 66 8.92 12.60 -6.67
CA VAL A 66 10.21 12.57 -5.96
C VAL A 66 10.82 11.20 -6.18
N SER A 67 11.89 11.12 -6.98
CA SER A 67 12.50 9.85 -7.36
C SER A 67 11.46 8.90 -7.98
N LYS A 68 11.23 7.73 -7.39
CA LYS A 68 10.20 6.77 -7.81
C LYS A 68 8.85 6.96 -7.09
N GLY A 69 8.76 7.90 -6.14
CA GLY A 69 7.55 8.20 -5.39
C GLY A 69 6.80 9.41 -5.92
N VAL A 70 5.64 9.66 -5.34
CA VAL A 70 4.77 10.82 -5.65
C VAL A 70 4.31 11.49 -4.37
N ILE A 71 4.14 12.80 -4.42
CA ILE A 71 3.56 13.58 -3.31
C ILE A 71 2.11 13.91 -3.64
N MET A 72 1.23 13.46 -2.77
CA MET A 72 -0.23 13.56 -2.90
C MET A 72 -0.84 14.27 -1.68
N PRO A 73 -0.91 15.60 -1.65
CA PRO A 73 -1.36 16.35 -0.45
C PRO A 73 -2.78 15.96 0.01
N THR A 74 -3.62 15.56 -0.92
CA THR A 74 -5.01 15.16 -0.62
C THR A 74 -5.17 13.72 -0.15
N LEU A 75 -4.12 12.90 -0.23
CA LEU A 75 -4.18 11.48 0.13
C LEU A 75 -4.62 11.30 1.58
N GLY A 76 -4.10 12.11 2.51
CA GLY A 76 -4.46 12.03 3.91
C GLY A 76 -5.95 12.21 4.18
N TYR A 77 -6.59 13.15 3.47
CA TYR A 77 -8.04 13.38 3.55
C TYR A 77 -8.84 12.23 2.92
N LEU A 78 -8.42 11.78 1.74
CA LEU A 78 -9.08 10.65 1.05
C LEU A 78 -8.96 9.37 1.87
N ALA A 79 -7.76 9.09 2.41
CA ALA A 79 -7.54 7.94 3.28
C ALA A 79 -8.43 7.99 4.54
N TRP A 80 -8.55 9.16 5.19
CA TRP A 80 -9.42 9.32 6.34
C TRP A 80 -10.86 8.93 6.02
N LYS A 81 -11.43 9.48 4.94
CA LYS A 81 -12.80 9.17 4.50
C LYS A 81 -12.98 7.69 4.17
N LEU A 82 -12.03 7.11 3.44
CA LEU A 82 -12.13 5.73 3.01
C LEU A 82 -11.94 4.76 4.18
N VAL A 83 -11.02 5.02 5.10
CA VAL A 83 -10.83 4.19 6.30
C VAL A 83 -12.10 4.17 7.16
N LEU A 84 -12.81 5.29 7.30
CA LEU A 84 -14.10 5.33 7.99
C LEU A 84 -15.15 4.40 7.35
N ASP A 85 -15.21 4.36 6.02
CA ASP A 85 -16.23 3.63 5.26
C ASP A 85 -15.89 2.14 5.03
N HIS A 86 -14.68 1.69 5.37
CA HIS A 86 -14.24 0.32 5.13
C HIS A 86 -14.04 -0.46 6.42
N ASP A 87 -14.12 -1.79 6.31
CA ASP A 87 -14.00 -2.72 7.44
C ASP A 87 -12.55 -3.13 7.70
N VAL A 88 -11.75 -3.27 6.64
CA VAL A 88 -10.34 -3.72 6.67
C VAL A 88 -9.51 -2.83 5.76
N ILE A 89 -8.29 -2.50 6.21
CA ILE A 89 -7.32 -1.74 5.44
C ILE A 89 -6.17 -2.67 5.05
N HIS A 90 -5.87 -2.75 3.75
CA HIS A 90 -4.77 -3.54 3.23
C HIS A 90 -3.77 -2.63 2.52
N LEU A 91 -2.59 -2.48 3.11
CA LEU A 91 -1.53 -1.60 2.63
C LEU A 91 -0.44 -2.39 1.92
N HIS A 92 0.12 -1.86 0.84
CA HIS A 92 1.19 -2.49 0.08
C HIS A 92 2.47 -1.64 0.12
N LEU A 93 3.55 -2.19 0.68
CA LEU A 93 4.84 -1.53 0.85
C LEU A 93 5.88 -1.99 -0.20
N PRO A 94 6.87 -1.14 -0.54
CA PRO A 94 7.20 0.15 0.10
C PRO A 94 6.35 1.32 -0.42
N GLN A 95 5.99 2.25 0.49
CA GLN A 95 5.31 3.48 0.10
C GLN A 95 5.51 4.59 1.15
N PHE A 96 5.58 5.85 0.68
CA PHE A 96 5.85 7.03 1.53
C PHE A 96 4.74 7.30 2.56
N ASP A 97 3.49 7.18 2.15
CA ASP A 97 2.32 7.53 2.98
C ASP A 97 1.88 6.41 3.94
N ALA A 98 2.64 5.31 3.99
CA ALA A 98 2.29 4.09 4.70
C ALA A 98 1.92 4.32 6.18
N ALA A 99 2.80 4.97 6.93
CA ALA A 99 2.58 5.22 8.35
C ALA A 99 1.31 6.05 8.61
N GLY A 100 1.05 7.02 7.73
CA GLY A 100 -0.14 7.86 7.84
C GLY A 100 -1.44 7.10 7.62
N VAL A 101 -1.46 6.12 6.72
CA VAL A 101 -2.65 5.27 6.48
C VAL A 101 -2.86 4.31 7.65
N GLU A 102 -1.81 3.63 8.10
CA GLU A 102 -1.86 2.71 9.24
C GLU A 102 -2.30 3.41 10.53
N LEU A 103 -1.79 4.62 10.78
CA LEU A 103 -2.21 5.42 11.94
C LEU A 103 -3.72 5.70 11.94
N ARG A 104 -4.30 5.97 10.75
CA ARG A 104 -5.74 6.17 10.62
C ARG A 104 -6.51 4.89 10.92
N GLY A 105 -6.01 3.75 10.43
CA GLY A 105 -6.56 2.44 10.77
C GLY A 105 -6.60 2.24 12.29
N ARG A 106 -5.50 2.50 12.98
CA ARG A 106 -5.43 2.39 14.45
C ARG A 106 -6.37 3.34 15.18
N LEU A 107 -6.38 4.63 14.81
CA LEU A 107 -7.24 5.63 15.43
C LEU A 107 -8.73 5.32 15.26
N LEU A 108 -9.10 4.73 14.13
CA LEU A 108 -10.49 4.38 13.79
C LEU A 108 -10.81 2.92 14.12
N GLN A 109 -9.93 2.21 14.84
CA GLN A 109 -10.10 0.83 15.28
C GLN A 109 -10.41 -0.14 14.13
N LYS A 110 -9.81 0.08 12.97
CA LYS A 110 -9.95 -0.80 11.81
C LYS A 110 -8.80 -1.81 11.76
N PRO A 111 -9.08 -3.09 11.53
CA PRO A 111 -8.03 -4.07 11.24
C PRO A 111 -7.18 -3.65 10.05
N THR A 112 -5.86 -3.77 10.19
CA THR A 112 -4.91 -3.42 9.14
C THR A 112 -4.00 -4.60 8.82
N VAL A 113 -3.81 -4.84 7.53
CA VAL A 113 -2.90 -5.84 6.96
C VAL A 113 -1.91 -5.11 6.07
N LEU A 114 -0.65 -5.48 6.16
CA LEU A 114 0.41 -4.89 5.37
C LEU A 114 1.09 -5.99 4.55
N THR A 115 1.14 -5.88 3.23
CA THR A 115 1.95 -6.76 2.38
C THR A 115 3.27 -6.08 2.05
N TYR A 116 4.39 -6.72 2.42
CA TYR A 116 5.73 -6.24 2.12
C TYR A 116 6.28 -6.92 0.87
N HIS A 117 6.43 -6.17 -0.22
CA HIS A 117 6.77 -6.72 -1.53
C HIS A 117 8.27 -6.85 -1.78
N CYS A 118 9.05 -5.88 -1.32
CA CYS A 118 10.50 -5.86 -1.51
C CYS A 118 11.17 -4.81 -0.61
N ASP A 119 12.45 -5.03 -0.35
CA ASP A 119 13.32 -4.02 0.25
C ASP A 119 13.63 -2.93 -0.79
N LEU A 120 13.35 -1.67 -0.43
CA LEU A 120 13.56 -0.55 -1.35
C LEU A 120 15.05 -0.26 -1.52
N GLN A 121 15.50 -0.30 -2.77
CA GLN A 121 16.85 0.13 -3.16
C GLN A 121 16.75 1.24 -4.20
N LEU A 122 17.20 2.45 -3.83
CA LEU A 122 17.29 3.58 -4.72
C LEU A 122 18.72 3.71 -5.28
N PRO A 123 18.89 4.30 -6.49
CA PRO A 123 20.21 4.57 -7.06
C PRO A 123 21.12 5.36 -6.12
N LYS A 124 22.45 5.21 -6.27
CA LYS A 124 23.42 5.95 -5.45
C LYS A 124 23.25 7.46 -5.62
N GLY A 125 23.40 8.20 -4.52
CA GLY A 125 23.31 9.66 -4.47
C GLY A 125 22.82 10.14 -3.12
N TRP A 126 23.27 11.32 -2.67
CA TRP A 126 22.92 11.85 -1.34
C TRP A 126 21.40 12.08 -1.18
N PHE A 127 20.75 12.60 -2.24
CA PHE A 127 19.31 12.84 -2.23
C PHE A 127 18.52 11.53 -2.16
N ASN A 128 18.90 10.53 -2.99
CA ASN A 128 18.25 9.21 -2.92
C ASN A 128 18.48 8.50 -1.60
N ARG A 129 19.65 8.70 -0.96
CA ARG A 129 19.92 8.18 0.41
C ARG A 129 18.95 8.79 1.42
N PHE A 130 18.74 10.11 1.35
CA PHE A 130 17.78 10.80 2.21
C PHE A 130 16.34 10.29 1.99
N VAL A 131 15.89 10.23 0.72
CA VAL A 131 14.55 9.70 0.36
C VAL A 131 14.40 8.26 0.84
N ASN A 132 15.41 7.42 0.64
CA ASN A 132 15.41 6.03 1.08
C ASN A 132 15.24 5.92 2.60
N GLN A 133 15.98 6.75 3.36
CA GLN A 133 15.87 6.78 4.82
C GLN A 133 14.47 7.19 5.29
N VAL A 134 13.87 8.21 4.66
CA VAL A 134 12.51 8.63 4.98
C VAL A 134 11.50 7.51 4.71
N VAL A 135 11.60 6.84 3.55
CA VAL A 135 10.70 5.72 3.23
C VAL A 135 10.89 4.56 4.19
N HIS A 136 12.14 4.24 4.57
CA HIS A 136 12.39 3.21 5.59
C HIS A 136 11.75 3.53 6.94
N ILE A 137 11.85 4.79 7.39
CA ILE A 137 11.19 5.23 8.62
C ILE A 137 9.67 5.09 8.50
N MET A 138 9.07 5.51 7.38
CA MET A 138 7.64 5.41 7.17
C MET A 138 7.17 3.94 7.12
N ASN A 139 7.92 3.07 6.43
CA ASN A 139 7.64 1.64 6.40
C ASN A 139 7.76 1.01 7.80
N TYR A 140 8.78 1.37 8.56
CA TYR A 140 8.97 0.88 9.94
C TYR A 140 7.81 1.29 10.85
N LEU A 141 7.40 2.55 10.79
CA LEU A 141 6.24 3.04 11.55
C LEU A 141 4.95 2.32 11.11
N ALA A 142 4.78 2.08 9.81
CA ALA A 142 3.65 1.31 9.31
C ALA A 142 3.65 -0.12 9.86
N GLY A 143 4.80 -0.82 9.81
CA GLY A 143 4.94 -2.16 10.40
C GLY A 143 4.64 -2.20 11.89
N THR A 144 5.07 -1.17 12.64
CA THR A 144 4.76 -1.05 14.07
C THR A 144 3.25 -0.94 14.32
N LEU A 145 2.55 -0.17 13.49
CA LEU A 145 1.12 0.08 13.59
C LEU A 145 0.26 -1.06 13.03
N ALA A 146 0.74 -1.82 12.06
CA ALA A 146 0.01 -2.91 11.42
C ALA A 146 -0.38 -4.02 12.40
N HIS A 147 -1.52 -4.67 12.17
CA HIS A 147 -1.96 -5.82 12.95
C HIS A 147 -1.33 -7.11 12.45
N ARG A 148 -1.19 -7.26 11.12
CA ARG A 148 -0.54 -8.39 10.45
C ARG A 148 0.30 -7.90 9.27
N ILE A 149 1.37 -8.62 8.98
CA ILE A 149 2.27 -8.36 7.87
C ILE A 149 2.34 -9.62 7.02
N VAL A 150 2.15 -9.49 5.71
CA VAL A 150 2.23 -10.60 4.76
C VAL A 150 3.56 -10.55 4.03
N ALA A 151 4.25 -11.69 4.01
CA ALA A 151 5.41 -11.97 3.19
C ALA A 151 5.08 -13.07 2.17
N TYR A 152 5.82 -13.16 1.05
CA TYR A 152 5.53 -14.13 -0.01
C TYR A 152 6.10 -15.51 0.23
N THR A 153 7.26 -15.59 0.88
CA THR A 153 7.98 -16.85 1.13
C THR A 153 8.67 -16.79 2.48
N GLU A 154 8.89 -17.96 3.06
CA GLU A 154 9.68 -18.13 4.30
C GLU A 154 11.11 -17.58 4.13
N ASP A 155 11.72 -17.83 2.97
CA ASP A 155 13.05 -17.32 2.65
C ASP A 155 13.11 -15.81 2.69
N PHE A 156 12.14 -15.12 2.06
CA PHE A 156 12.05 -13.65 2.10
C PHE A 156 11.77 -13.15 3.52
N ALA A 157 10.90 -13.81 4.26
CA ALA A 157 10.60 -13.45 5.65
C ALA A 157 11.84 -13.52 6.55
N SER A 158 12.66 -14.56 6.38
CA SER A 158 13.86 -14.81 7.19
C SER A 158 15.08 -13.95 6.81
N HIS A 159 15.12 -13.39 5.59
CA HIS A 159 16.28 -12.61 5.12
C HIS A 159 16.03 -11.09 5.02
N SER A 160 14.77 -10.64 4.97
CA SER A 160 14.48 -9.20 4.93
C SER A 160 14.68 -8.55 6.31
N PRO A 161 15.56 -7.52 6.43
CA PRO A 161 15.76 -6.79 7.70
C PRO A 161 14.48 -6.13 8.23
N PHE A 162 13.54 -5.79 7.35
CA PHE A 162 12.25 -5.25 7.75
C PHE A 162 11.38 -6.33 8.38
N LEU A 163 11.22 -7.49 7.72
CA LEU A 163 10.33 -8.57 8.18
C LEU A 163 10.83 -9.20 9.48
N GLN A 164 12.14 -9.39 9.63
CA GLN A 164 12.75 -9.89 10.87
C GLN A 164 12.40 -9.05 12.11
N ARG A 165 12.19 -7.73 11.95
CA ARG A 165 11.80 -6.85 13.07
C ARG A 165 10.37 -7.07 13.55
N PHE A 166 9.53 -7.69 12.74
CA PHE A 166 8.11 -7.88 12.99
C PHE A 166 7.71 -9.35 12.87
N GLU A 167 8.63 -10.27 13.13
CA GLU A 167 8.42 -11.72 12.96
C GLU A 167 7.15 -12.24 13.67
N ASP A 168 6.82 -11.66 14.83
CA ASP A 168 5.61 -11.94 15.60
C ASP A 168 4.29 -11.59 14.87
N LYS A 169 4.36 -10.74 13.84
CA LYS A 169 3.21 -10.28 13.03
C LYS A 169 3.24 -10.83 11.61
N VAL A 170 4.35 -11.45 11.20
CA VAL A 170 4.54 -11.92 9.82
C VAL A 170 3.81 -13.24 9.60
N GLU A 171 3.05 -13.27 8.51
CA GLU A 171 2.42 -14.47 7.97
C GLU A 171 2.88 -14.67 6.53
N VAL A 172 3.25 -15.91 6.19
CA VAL A 172 3.69 -16.23 4.83
C VAL A 172 2.48 -16.67 4.00
N ILE A 173 2.17 -15.88 2.97
CA ILE A 173 1.04 -16.13 2.06
C ILE A 173 1.55 -16.01 0.63
N LEU A 174 1.46 -17.09 -0.14
CA LEU A 174 1.88 -17.10 -1.54
C LEU A 174 1.08 -16.10 -2.39
N PRO A 175 1.70 -15.48 -3.41
CA PRO A 175 1.01 -14.57 -4.33
C PRO A 175 -0.14 -15.26 -5.07
N PRO A 176 -1.22 -14.53 -5.40
CA PRO A 176 -2.35 -15.03 -6.19
C PRO A 176 -2.00 -15.23 -7.66
#